data_ce14d25322ac7cdcb2680c0d0dffc051
#
_entry.id   ce14d25322ac7cdcb2680c0d0dffc051
#
_cell.length_a   1.000
_cell.length_b   1.000
_cell.length_c   1.000
_cell.angle_alpha   90.00
_cell.angle_beta   90.00
_cell.angle_gamma   90.00
#
_symmetry.space_group_name_H-M   'P 1'
#
loop_
_entity.id
_entity.type
_entity.pdbx_description
1 polymer ?
#
loop_
_entity_poly.entity_id
_entity_poly.type
_entity_poly.pdbx_seq_one_letter_code
_entity_poly.pdbx_strand_id
1 'polypeptide(L)'
;MNNFLFGNERFGFYETIGGGAGAGPGWHGRSGCHVHMTNTAITDIEILEERFPVRVREFGIRRGSGGPGEWMGGDGLVREIEFLEGTTVSLLTQRRERIPRPNGVPGRNLLFRDGRWQELKGTQKIVVKTGDRVRIETPGGGAWLQEPQTSL
;
A
#
# COMPACT_ATOMS: atom_id res chain seq x y z
N MET A 1 -6.83 1.86 4.82
CA MET A 1 -5.78 1.67 5.81
C MET A 1 -4.90 0.51 5.37
N ASN A 2 -3.58 0.65 5.42
CA ASN A 2 -2.62 -0.39 5.05
C ASN A 2 -1.55 -0.46 6.13
N ASN A 3 -1.86 -1.24 7.17
CA ASN A 3 -0.98 -1.40 8.32
C ASN A 3 0.01 -2.52 8.07
N PHE A 4 1.25 -2.22 8.35
CA PHE A 4 2.39 -3.10 8.23
C PHE A 4 3.14 -3.15 9.55
N LEU A 5 3.25 -4.34 10.11
CA LEU A 5 3.93 -4.59 11.37
C LEU A 5 4.96 -5.69 11.17
N PHE A 6 6.11 -5.55 11.79
CA PHE A 6 7.02 -6.66 11.94
C PHE A 6 7.79 -6.58 13.25
N GLY A 7 8.23 -7.71 13.75
CA GLY A 7 8.98 -7.76 15.00
C GLY A 7 9.21 -9.17 15.52
N ASN A 8 9.99 -9.21 16.59
CA ASN A 8 10.30 -10.38 17.38
C ASN A 8 10.42 -9.98 18.87
N GLU A 9 11.03 -10.79 19.70
CA GLU A 9 11.18 -10.50 21.13
C GLU A 9 12.10 -9.29 21.43
N ARG A 10 12.94 -8.87 20.46
CA ARG A 10 13.92 -7.80 20.63
C ARG A 10 13.44 -6.44 20.14
N PHE A 11 12.56 -6.42 19.14
CA PHE A 11 12.06 -5.20 18.53
C PHE A 11 10.66 -5.35 17.96
N GLY A 12 9.96 -4.24 17.81
CA GLY A 12 8.70 -4.14 17.10
C GLY A 12 8.62 -2.88 16.27
N PHE A 13 8.10 -3.01 15.07
CA PHE A 13 7.86 -1.91 14.14
C PHE A 13 6.41 -1.89 13.69
N TYR A 14 5.84 -0.70 13.58
CA TYR A 14 4.49 -0.47 13.06
C TYR A 14 4.47 0.75 12.17
N GLU A 15 3.83 0.62 11.03
CA GLU A 15 3.65 1.72 10.10
C GLU A 15 2.29 1.59 9.39
N THR A 16 1.67 2.73 9.09
CA THR A 16 0.51 2.80 8.20
C THR A 16 0.93 3.44 6.89
N ILE A 17 0.79 2.70 5.79
CA ILE A 17 1.19 3.15 4.46
C ILE A 17 -0.01 3.84 3.79
N GLY A 18 0.20 5.05 3.26
CA GLY A 18 -0.80 5.81 2.51
C GLY A 18 -1.21 5.11 1.22
N GLY A 19 -2.31 5.55 0.65
CA GLY A 19 -2.80 5.07 -0.64
C GLY A 19 -3.12 6.23 -1.58
N GLY A 20 -3.95 6.01 -2.58
CA GLY A 20 -4.51 7.06 -3.41
C GLY A 20 -5.79 7.63 -2.81
N ALA A 21 -5.90 8.95 -2.76
CA ALA A 21 -7.16 9.62 -2.40
C ALA A 21 -8.16 9.55 -3.56
N GLY A 22 -9.45 9.51 -3.23
CA GLY A 22 -10.50 9.66 -4.23
C GLY A 22 -10.52 11.05 -4.83
N ALA A 23 -11.05 11.17 -6.03
CA ALA A 23 -11.36 12.44 -6.69
C ALA A 23 -12.78 12.93 -6.33
N GLY A 24 -13.09 14.17 -6.64
CA GLY A 24 -14.40 14.76 -6.52
C GLY A 24 -14.65 15.75 -7.66
N PRO A 25 -15.87 16.37 -7.70
CA PRO A 25 -16.21 17.30 -8.76
C PRO A 25 -15.28 18.53 -8.69
N GLY A 26 -14.51 18.77 -9.74
CA GLY A 26 -13.60 19.90 -9.81
C GLY A 26 -12.17 19.64 -9.31
N TRP A 27 -11.83 18.42 -8.86
CA TRP A 27 -10.48 18.12 -8.37
C TRP A 27 -10.08 16.66 -8.51
N HIS A 28 -8.82 16.43 -8.83
CA HIS A 28 -8.21 15.09 -8.88
C HIS A 28 -7.81 14.59 -7.49
N GLY A 29 -7.82 13.27 -7.30
CA GLY A 29 -7.32 12.64 -6.08
C GLY A 29 -5.80 12.79 -5.94
N ARG A 30 -5.32 12.99 -4.71
CA ARG A 30 -3.89 13.06 -4.40
C ARG A 30 -3.29 11.66 -4.31
N SER A 31 -2.11 11.50 -4.93
CA SER A 31 -1.35 10.23 -4.85
C SER A 31 -0.57 10.11 -3.54
N GLY A 32 -0.42 8.89 -3.04
CA GLY A 32 0.45 8.55 -1.92
C GLY A 32 0.14 9.31 -0.64
N CYS A 33 -1.12 9.47 -0.27
CA CYS A 33 -1.51 10.24 0.90
C CYS A 33 -2.37 9.43 1.89
N HIS A 34 -2.38 9.87 3.13
CA HIS A 34 -3.32 9.39 4.13
C HIS A 34 -4.66 10.11 4.00
N VAL A 35 -5.73 9.36 4.22
CA VAL A 35 -7.11 9.87 4.19
C VAL A 35 -7.87 9.38 5.42
N HIS A 36 -8.97 10.06 5.76
CA HIS A 36 -9.83 9.75 6.90
C HIS A 36 -9.07 9.82 8.23
N MET A 37 -9.03 8.74 8.98
CA MET A 37 -8.48 8.68 10.32
C MET A 37 -6.96 8.47 10.39
N THR A 38 -6.28 8.35 9.27
CA THR A 38 -4.84 8.17 9.22
C THR A 38 -4.13 9.46 8.78
N ASN A 39 -3.17 9.89 9.56
CA ASN A 39 -2.35 11.08 9.27
C ASN A 39 -0.98 10.91 9.92
N THR A 40 -0.22 9.93 9.47
CA THR A 40 1.13 9.66 9.98
C THR A 40 2.16 9.92 8.89
N ALA A 41 3.35 10.36 9.28
CA ALA A 41 4.49 10.34 8.36
C ALA A 41 4.90 8.89 8.11
N ILE A 42 5.38 8.60 6.90
CA ILE A 42 6.04 7.34 6.61
C ILE A 42 7.45 7.36 7.19
N THR A 43 7.90 6.23 7.69
CA THR A 43 9.25 6.14 8.24
C THR A 43 10.29 6.29 7.13
N ASP A 44 11.25 7.17 7.36
CA ASP A 44 12.38 7.38 6.48
C ASP A 44 13.16 6.07 6.27
N ILE A 45 13.65 5.86 5.05
CA ILE A 45 14.31 4.60 4.65
C ILE A 45 15.60 4.40 5.44
N GLU A 46 16.41 5.43 5.57
CA GLU A 46 17.71 5.35 6.28
C GLU A 46 17.49 5.04 7.75
N ILE A 47 16.51 5.69 8.39
CA ILE A 47 16.15 5.43 9.80
C ILE A 47 15.63 4.00 9.98
N LEU A 48 14.83 3.51 9.03
CA LEU A 48 14.30 2.16 9.09
C LEU A 48 15.42 1.11 9.02
N GLU A 49 16.33 1.27 8.06
CA GLU A 49 17.46 0.36 7.85
C GLU A 49 18.51 0.42 8.97
N GLU A 50 18.68 1.60 9.60
CA GLU A 50 19.57 1.75 10.75
C GLU A 50 19.04 1.04 12.01
N ARG A 51 17.73 1.12 12.23
CA ARG A 51 17.11 0.62 13.47
C ARG A 51 16.70 -0.84 13.45
N PHE A 52 16.43 -1.38 12.27
CA PHE A 52 15.88 -2.72 12.11
C PHE A 52 16.69 -3.53 11.10
N PRO A 53 16.78 -4.86 11.23
CA PRO A 53 17.49 -5.71 10.31
C PRO A 53 16.69 -5.94 9.02
N VAL A 54 16.48 -4.87 8.28
CA VAL A 54 15.73 -4.83 7.03
C VAL A 54 16.44 -3.98 5.98
N ARG A 55 16.03 -4.12 4.73
CA ARG A 55 16.43 -3.26 3.61
C ARG A 55 15.23 -2.90 2.76
N VAL A 56 15.05 -1.62 2.48
CA VAL A 56 14.00 -1.15 1.58
C VAL A 56 14.48 -1.31 0.14
N ARG A 57 13.82 -2.19 -0.61
CA ARG A 57 14.16 -2.47 -2.02
C ARG A 57 13.47 -1.53 -2.98
N GLU A 58 12.26 -1.11 -2.63
CA GLU A 58 11.48 -0.15 -3.41
C GLU A 58 10.56 0.67 -2.49
N PHE A 59 10.50 1.96 -2.75
CA PHE A 59 9.50 2.86 -2.20
C PHE A 59 9.16 3.96 -3.20
N GLY A 60 7.89 4.08 -3.56
CA GLY A 60 7.46 5.08 -4.55
C GLY A 60 5.96 5.07 -4.84
N ILE A 61 5.58 5.93 -5.78
CA ILE A 61 4.20 6.00 -6.27
C ILE A 61 3.92 4.82 -7.21
N ARG A 62 2.83 4.10 -6.96
CA ARG A 62 2.29 3.04 -7.81
C ARG A 62 1.54 3.65 -8.99
N ARG A 63 2.28 4.14 -9.97
CA ARG A 63 1.74 4.89 -11.11
C ARG A 63 0.66 4.11 -11.87
N GLY A 64 -0.43 4.81 -12.25
CA GLY A 64 -1.56 4.22 -12.97
C GLY A 64 -2.50 3.38 -12.10
N SER A 65 -2.36 3.45 -10.78
CA SER A 65 -3.28 2.73 -9.88
C SER A 65 -4.53 3.54 -9.51
N GLY A 66 -4.53 4.85 -9.72
CA GLY A 66 -5.71 5.70 -9.56
C GLY A 66 -6.82 5.35 -10.56
N GLY A 67 -8.07 5.52 -10.16
CA GLY A 67 -9.22 5.32 -11.02
C GLY A 67 -9.26 6.33 -12.16
N PRO A 68 -9.55 5.89 -13.40
CA PRO A 68 -9.73 6.78 -14.54
C PRO A 68 -11.12 7.41 -14.54
N GLY A 69 -11.20 8.70 -14.82
CA GLY A 69 -12.45 9.47 -14.90
C GLY A 69 -12.19 10.88 -15.36
N GLU A 70 -13.21 11.72 -15.39
CA GLU A 70 -13.05 13.16 -15.67
C GLU A 70 -12.11 13.78 -14.62
N TRP A 71 -12.34 13.44 -13.36
CA TRP A 71 -11.42 13.74 -12.25
C TRP A 71 -10.79 12.42 -11.81
N MET A 72 -9.50 12.27 -12.06
CA MET A 72 -8.77 11.03 -11.80
C MET A 72 -8.55 10.79 -10.32
N GLY A 73 -8.68 9.56 -9.87
CA GLY A 73 -8.24 9.14 -8.55
C GLY A 73 -6.71 9.21 -8.39
N GLY A 74 -6.24 9.41 -7.18
CA GLY A 74 -4.80 9.42 -6.87
C GLY A 74 -4.21 8.02 -6.91
N ASP A 75 -2.92 7.92 -7.22
CA ASP A 75 -2.18 6.66 -7.21
C ASP A 75 -1.83 6.23 -5.78
N GLY A 76 -1.76 4.92 -5.57
CA GLY A 76 -1.25 4.32 -4.34
C GLY A 76 0.27 4.37 -4.25
N LEU A 77 0.81 3.63 -3.28
CA LEU A 77 2.25 3.48 -3.03
C LEU A 77 2.68 2.02 -3.23
N VAL A 78 3.96 1.86 -3.51
CA VAL A 78 4.69 0.59 -3.42
C VAL A 78 5.70 0.71 -2.28
N ARG A 79 5.77 -0.30 -1.42
CA ARG A 79 6.83 -0.45 -0.42
C ARG A 79 7.26 -1.91 -0.36
N GLU A 80 8.52 -2.15 -0.73
CA GLU A 80 9.12 -3.50 -0.71
C GLU A 80 10.26 -3.52 0.29
N ILE A 81 10.18 -4.44 1.25
CA ILE A 81 11.14 -4.61 2.34
C ILE A 81 11.70 -6.02 2.30
N GLU A 82 13.02 -6.13 2.28
CA GLU A 82 13.76 -7.36 2.47
C GLU A 82 14.13 -7.53 3.94
N PHE A 83 13.98 -8.73 4.47
CA PHE A 83 14.32 -9.06 5.85
C PHE A 83 15.73 -9.69 5.91
N LEU A 84 16.59 -9.12 6.73
CA LEU A 84 17.96 -9.58 6.92
C LEU A 84 18.09 -10.61 8.05
N GLU A 85 17.03 -10.76 8.85
CA GLU A 85 16.87 -11.83 9.83
C GLU A 85 15.43 -12.34 9.91
N GLY A 86 15.24 -13.52 10.49
CA GLY A 86 13.91 -14.07 10.69
C GLY A 86 13.08 -13.28 11.68
N THR A 87 11.85 -12.95 11.30
CA THR A 87 10.91 -12.22 12.15
C THR A 87 9.45 -12.55 11.80
N THR A 88 8.52 -12.03 12.56
CA THR A 88 7.10 -12.15 12.26
C THR A 88 6.60 -10.87 11.61
N VAL A 89 5.88 -11.01 10.49
CA VAL A 89 5.20 -9.92 9.79
C VAL A 89 3.69 -10.08 9.97
N SER A 90 3.01 -8.98 10.27
CA SER A 90 1.56 -8.90 10.32
C SER A 90 1.06 -7.82 9.38
N LEU A 91 0.10 -8.17 8.57
CA LEU A 91 -0.55 -7.29 7.61
C LEU A 91 -2.01 -7.10 8.00
N LEU A 92 -2.47 -5.85 7.99
CA LEU A 92 -3.88 -5.49 8.12
C LEU A 92 -4.18 -4.41 7.08
N THR A 93 -4.58 -4.86 5.91
CA THR A 93 -4.70 -4.01 4.72
C THR A 93 -6.08 -4.14 4.09
N GLN A 94 -6.58 -3.03 3.57
CA GLN A 94 -7.93 -2.91 3.00
C GLN A 94 -7.90 -2.79 1.48
N ARG A 95 -9.08 -2.96 0.84
CA ARG A 95 -9.29 -2.83 -0.60
C ARG A 95 -8.36 -3.73 -1.42
N ARG A 96 -8.34 -5.02 -1.10
CA ARG A 96 -7.63 -6.08 -1.83
C ARG A 96 -8.49 -6.74 -2.90
N GLU A 97 -9.79 -6.51 -2.88
CA GLU A 97 -10.72 -6.99 -3.89
C GLU A 97 -11.06 -5.89 -4.90
N ARG A 98 -11.31 -6.30 -6.12
CA ARG A 98 -11.68 -5.38 -7.19
C ARG A 98 -13.11 -4.88 -6.98
N ILE A 99 -13.25 -3.59 -6.87
CA ILE A 99 -14.55 -2.91 -6.91
C ILE A 99 -14.75 -2.38 -8.34
N PRO A 100 -15.96 -2.48 -8.93
CA PRO A 100 -16.23 -1.96 -10.27
C PRO A 100 -15.83 -0.48 -10.43
N ARG A 101 -15.49 -0.08 -11.65
CA ARG A 101 -15.18 1.33 -11.97
C ARG A 101 -16.25 2.28 -11.43
N PRO A 102 -15.91 3.52 -11.02
CA PRO A 102 -14.67 4.26 -11.32
C PRO A 102 -13.56 4.12 -10.28
N ASN A 103 -13.49 3.02 -9.56
CA ASN A 103 -12.49 2.83 -8.51
C ASN A 103 -11.07 2.60 -9.07
N GLY A 104 -10.09 2.95 -8.26
CA GLY A 104 -8.68 2.66 -8.53
C GLY A 104 -8.36 1.16 -8.46
N VAL A 105 -7.16 0.81 -8.88
CA VAL A 105 -6.64 -0.56 -8.81
C VAL A 105 -6.57 -1.01 -7.35
N PRO A 106 -7.05 -2.21 -7.01
CA PRO A 106 -6.97 -2.74 -5.65
C PRO A 106 -5.51 -2.91 -5.20
N GLY A 107 -5.30 -2.85 -3.90
CA GLY A 107 -4.01 -3.13 -3.31
C GLY A 107 -3.64 -4.61 -3.40
N ARG A 108 -2.35 -4.91 -3.28
CA ARG A 108 -1.81 -6.28 -3.24
C ARG A 108 -0.75 -6.39 -2.17
N ASN A 109 -0.66 -7.55 -1.57
CA ASN A 109 0.43 -7.90 -0.66
C ASN A 109 1.12 -9.13 -1.24
N LEU A 110 2.43 -9.10 -1.33
CA LEU A 110 3.23 -10.14 -1.96
C LEU A 110 4.39 -10.54 -1.06
N LEU A 111 4.70 -11.82 -1.02
CA LEU A 111 5.91 -12.39 -0.40
C LEU A 111 6.79 -12.97 -1.50
N PHE A 112 8.05 -12.54 -1.55
CA PHE A 112 9.08 -13.21 -2.34
C PHE A 112 9.85 -14.17 -1.45
N ARG A 113 9.81 -15.44 -1.81
CA ARG A 113 10.52 -16.53 -1.12
C ARG A 113 10.93 -17.59 -2.13
N ASP A 114 12.14 -18.12 -1.99
CA ASP A 114 12.68 -19.20 -2.85
C ASP A 114 12.55 -18.89 -4.35
N GLY A 115 12.84 -17.64 -4.73
CA GLY A 115 12.83 -17.19 -6.13
C GLY A 115 11.41 -16.94 -6.70
N ARG A 116 10.36 -16.97 -5.90
CA ARG A 116 8.97 -16.84 -6.36
C ARG A 116 8.19 -15.81 -5.55
N TRP A 117 7.30 -15.10 -6.24
CA TRP A 117 6.30 -14.24 -5.63
C TRP A 117 5.04 -15.04 -5.28
N GLN A 118 4.53 -14.84 -4.08
CA GLN A 118 3.28 -15.42 -3.58
C GLN A 118 2.38 -14.30 -3.12
N GLU A 119 1.10 -14.34 -3.49
CA GLU A 119 0.13 -13.36 -3.03
C GLU A 119 -0.33 -13.67 -1.61
N LEU A 120 -0.36 -12.64 -0.78
CA LEU A 120 -0.80 -12.71 0.61
C LEU A 120 -2.20 -12.11 0.77
N LYS A 121 -2.93 -12.58 1.77
CA LYS A 121 -4.24 -12.02 2.13
C LYS A 121 -4.11 -10.58 2.69
N GLY A 122 -5.21 -9.83 2.65
CA GLY A 122 -5.29 -8.49 3.24
C GLY A 122 -5.01 -8.46 4.74
N THR A 123 -5.47 -9.49 5.47
CA THR A 123 -5.16 -9.71 6.88
C THR A 123 -4.44 -11.03 7.01
N GLN A 124 -3.17 -10.98 7.40
CA GLN A 124 -2.36 -12.19 7.50
C GLN A 124 -1.15 -11.96 8.42
N LYS A 125 -0.81 -12.99 9.19
CA LYS A 125 0.43 -13.10 9.95
C LYS A 125 1.32 -14.16 9.30
N ILE A 126 2.58 -13.85 9.07
CA ILE A 126 3.56 -14.76 8.47
C ILE A 126 4.89 -14.69 9.21
N VAL A 127 5.62 -15.79 9.22
CA VAL A 127 7.01 -15.81 9.64
C VAL A 127 7.88 -15.67 8.40
N VAL A 128 8.73 -14.66 8.37
CA VAL A 128 9.70 -14.42 7.30
C VAL A 128 11.09 -14.88 7.75
N LYS A 129 11.94 -15.22 6.77
CA LYS A 129 13.33 -15.64 6.94
C LYS A 129 14.25 -14.60 6.30
N THR A 130 15.52 -14.72 6.60
CA THR A 130 16.57 -13.94 5.93
C THR A 130 16.47 -14.09 4.40
N GLY A 131 16.44 -12.96 3.70
CA GLY A 131 16.31 -12.90 2.24
C GLY A 131 14.86 -12.87 1.72
N ASP A 132 13.85 -13.15 2.57
CA ASP A 132 12.46 -12.94 2.17
C ASP A 132 12.17 -11.46 1.95
N ARG A 133 11.30 -11.16 0.99
CA ARG A 133 10.84 -9.79 0.74
C ARG A 133 9.33 -9.71 0.83
N VAL A 134 8.84 -8.71 1.51
CA VAL A 134 7.41 -8.37 1.55
C VAL A 134 7.19 -7.10 0.76
N ARG A 135 6.30 -7.16 -0.23
CA ARG A 135 5.91 -6.04 -1.07
C ARG A 135 4.45 -5.69 -0.81
N ILE A 136 4.21 -4.45 -0.47
CA ILE A 136 2.87 -3.90 -0.25
C ILE A 136 2.60 -2.87 -1.33
N GLU A 137 1.58 -3.14 -2.13
CA GLU A 137 1.05 -2.23 -3.13
C GLU A 137 -0.27 -1.69 -2.60
N THR A 138 -0.33 -0.42 -2.25
CA THR A 138 -1.54 0.17 -1.72
C THR A 138 -2.53 0.50 -2.84
N PRO A 139 -3.84 0.52 -2.56
CA PRO A 139 -4.84 0.79 -3.58
C PRO A 139 -4.81 2.24 -4.06
N GLY A 140 -5.15 2.44 -5.32
CA GLY A 140 -5.46 3.76 -5.85
C GLY A 140 -6.82 4.29 -5.39
N GLY A 141 -6.99 5.60 -5.44
CA GLY A 141 -8.25 6.29 -5.17
C GLY A 141 -9.26 6.10 -6.30
N GLY A 142 -10.53 6.26 -6.00
CA GLY A 142 -11.61 6.28 -7.00
C GLY A 142 -11.60 7.58 -7.80
N ALA A 143 -12.01 7.49 -9.06
CA ALA A 143 -12.25 8.65 -9.91
C ALA A 143 -13.64 9.24 -9.66
N TRP A 144 -13.83 10.47 -10.09
CA TRP A 144 -15.14 11.08 -10.26
C TRP A 144 -15.52 11.06 -11.74
N LEU A 145 -16.74 10.58 -12.03
CA LEU A 145 -17.34 10.61 -13.35
C LEU A 145 -18.44 11.68 -13.34
N GLN A 146 -18.48 12.51 -14.38
CA GLN A 146 -19.66 13.36 -14.59
C GLN A 146 -20.86 12.45 -14.85
N GLU A 147 -21.97 12.64 -14.14
CA GLU A 147 -23.22 11.98 -14.51
C GLU A 147 -23.58 12.44 -15.93
N PRO A 148 -24.02 11.52 -16.82
CA PRO A 148 -24.53 11.93 -18.13
C PRO A 148 -25.67 12.93 -17.86
N GLN A 149 -25.55 14.15 -18.39
CA GLN A 149 -26.63 15.11 -18.37
C GLN A 149 -27.80 14.45 -19.08
N THR A 150 -28.81 14.05 -18.30
CA THR A 150 -30.09 13.63 -18.86
C THR A 150 -30.70 14.90 -19.44
N SER A 151 -30.54 15.10 -20.73
CA SER A 151 -31.27 16.14 -21.48
C SER A 151 -32.74 15.81 -21.35
N LEU A 152 -33.47 16.68 -20.64
CA LEU A 152 -34.92 16.75 -20.64
C LEU A 152 -35.43 17.22 -22.00
#